data_c5a28b7d41515049093649039fcf4908
#
_entry.id   c5a28b7d41515049093649039fcf4908
#
_cell.length_a   1.000
_cell.length_b   1.000
_cell.length_c   1.000
_cell.angle_alpha   90.00
_cell.angle_beta   90.00
_cell.angle_gamma   90.00
#
_symmetry.space_group_name_H-M   'P 1'
#
loop_
_entity.id
_entity.type
_entity.pdbx_description
1 polymer ?
#
loop_
_entity_poly.entity_id
_entity_poly.type
_entity_poly.pdbx_seq_one_letter_code
_entity_poly.pdbx_strand_id
1 'polypeptide(L)'
;YEAWKSRTKLFYREDIPWTIFLIFAAIINGIYFVRTSNREFPLHTMYWIYSACLIWMFRTLYSECFMRGLCWICRINMVFQLLVLFSGYGRYFHESWGGARFMGTFNDPNQFAFFIFTMMLVLFMGYRRKAIYTAKTHIGFWGMFLLGVFLIGKAKSTGMFVGLLVFFCVLIGQLFWDRCCHSKRKKLWWI
;
A
#
# COMPACT_ATOMS: atom_id res chain seq x y z
N TYR A 1 13.85 23.40 6.45
CA TYR A 1 15.01 24.03 5.77
C TYR A 1 16.28 23.13 5.86
N GLU A 2 16.48 22.38 6.93
CA GLU A 2 17.63 21.46 7.08
C GLU A 2 17.48 20.16 6.29
N ALA A 3 16.27 19.69 6.04
CA ALA A 3 16.01 18.46 5.27
C ALA A 3 16.44 18.57 3.80
N TRP A 4 16.59 19.77 3.27
CA TRP A 4 17.07 19.99 1.90
C TRP A 4 18.59 19.89 1.76
N LYS A 5 19.31 19.86 2.86
CA LYS A 5 20.78 19.76 2.90
C LYS A 5 21.28 18.31 2.94
N SER A 6 20.44 17.35 3.32
CA SER A 6 20.76 15.94 3.11
C SER A 6 20.52 15.63 1.64
N ARG A 7 21.61 15.50 0.87
CA ARG A 7 21.61 15.06 -0.53
C ARG A 7 21.02 13.66 -0.66
N THR A 8 19.70 13.54 -0.57
CA THR A 8 19.00 12.31 -0.96
C THR A 8 19.20 12.16 -2.45
N LYS A 9 19.92 11.14 -2.86
CA LYS A 9 20.07 10.82 -4.28
C LYS A 9 18.66 10.64 -4.84
N LEU A 10 18.32 11.38 -5.89
CA LEU A 10 17.04 11.26 -6.58
C LEU A 10 16.85 9.87 -7.20
N PHE A 11 17.94 9.18 -7.50
CA PHE A 11 17.95 7.89 -8.18
C PHE A 11 18.88 6.92 -7.47
N TYR A 12 18.39 5.75 -7.15
CA TYR A 12 19.11 4.65 -6.51
C TYR A 12 19.26 3.48 -7.48
N ARG A 13 20.19 2.59 -7.20
CA ARG A 13 20.42 1.38 -8.01
C ARG A 13 19.17 0.48 -8.03
N GLU A 14 18.40 0.47 -6.96
CA GLU A 14 17.14 -0.27 -6.83
C GLU A 14 16.03 0.27 -7.74
N ASP A 15 16.16 1.48 -8.29
CA ASP A 15 15.20 2.08 -9.22
C ASP A 15 15.40 1.61 -10.66
N ILE A 16 16.55 1.03 -10.98
CA ILE A 16 16.89 0.60 -12.34
C ILE A 16 15.84 -0.37 -12.91
N PRO A 17 15.46 -1.48 -12.22
CA PRO A 17 14.45 -2.40 -12.75
C PRO A 17 13.11 -1.71 -13.00
N TRP A 18 12.70 -0.83 -12.10
CA TRP A 18 11.46 -0.06 -12.24
C TRP A 18 11.51 0.91 -13.42
N THR A 19 12.63 1.59 -13.61
CA THR A 19 12.83 2.51 -14.74
C THR A 19 12.81 1.75 -16.08
N ILE A 20 13.47 0.59 -16.15
CA ILE A 20 13.42 -0.28 -17.33
C ILE A 20 11.98 -0.70 -17.63
N PHE A 21 11.23 -1.12 -16.60
CA PHE A 21 9.82 -1.46 -16.74
C PHE A 21 8.99 -0.29 -17.28
N LEU A 22 9.18 0.93 -16.77
CA LEU A 22 8.47 2.11 -17.25
C LEU A 22 8.75 2.42 -18.71
N ILE A 23 10.01 2.34 -19.13
CA ILE A 23 10.42 2.55 -20.53
C ILE A 23 9.77 1.48 -21.42
N PHE A 24 9.85 0.22 -21.02
CA PHE A 24 9.24 -0.90 -21.76
C PHE A 24 7.71 -0.74 -21.87
N ALA A 25 7.03 -0.43 -20.78
CA ALA A 25 5.59 -0.19 -20.76
C ALA A 25 5.20 1.00 -21.67
N ALA A 26 5.98 2.09 -21.67
CA ALA A 26 5.74 3.24 -22.52
C ALA A 26 5.89 2.89 -24.02
N ILE A 27 6.91 2.12 -24.37
CA ILE A 27 7.13 1.67 -25.75
C ILE A 27 5.98 0.78 -26.21
N ILE A 28 5.60 -0.22 -25.42
CA ILE A 28 4.52 -1.17 -25.76
C ILE A 28 3.19 -0.41 -25.91
N ASN A 29 2.84 0.43 -24.94
CA ASN A 29 1.61 1.21 -25.00
C ASN A 29 1.62 2.19 -26.20
N GLY A 30 2.77 2.78 -26.53
CA GLY A 30 2.93 3.62 -27.71
C GLY A 30 2.67 2.86 -29.01
N ILE A 31 3.23 1.64 -29.16
CA ILE A 31 3.01 0.79 -30.32
C ILE A 31 1.52 0.43 -30.46
N TYR A 32 0.87 0.01 -29.36
CA TYR A 32 -0.54 -0.32 -29.38
C TYR A 32 -1.42 0.89 -29.66
N PHE A 33 -1.09 2.06 -29.13
CA PHE A 33 -1.81 3.29 -29.44
C PHE A 33 -1.76 3.63 -30.93
N VAL A 34 -0.58 3.55 -31.54
CA VAL A 34 -0.42 3.80 -33.00
C VAL A 34 -1.21 2.80 -33.83
N ARG A 35 -1.28 1.51 -33.40
CA ARG A 35 -2.00 0.47 -34.14
C ARG A 35 -3.52 0.53 -33.97
N THR A 36 -4.00 0.86 -32.80
CA THR A 36 -5.44 0.74 -32.45
C THR A 36 -6.15 2.07 -32.30
N SER A 37 -5.41 3.19 -32.22
CA SER A 37 -5.90 4.53 -31.89
C SER A 37 -6.68 4.58 -30.54
N ASN A 38 -6.52 3.56 -29.68
CA ASN A 38 -7.20 3.49 -28.41
C ASN A 38 -6.47 4.34 -27.36
N ARG A 39 -7.16 5.35 -26.82
CA ARG A 39 -6.63 6.31 -25.85
C ARG A 39 -6.33 5.72 -24.46
N GLU A 40 -6.77 4.52 -24.17
CA GLU A 40 -6.47 3.86 -22.89
C GLU A 40 -4.97 3.55 -22.74
N PHE A 41 -4.26 3.24 -23.83
CA PHE A 41 -2.84 2.91 -23.76
C PHE A 41 -1.96 4.08 -23.27
N PRO A 42 -2.05 5.31 -23.81
CA PRO A 42 -1.37 6.47 -23.27
C PRO A 42 -1.78 6.75 -21.81
N LEU A 43 -3.07 6.57 -21.46
CA LEU A 43 -3.55 6.79 -20.10
C LEU A 43 -2.87 5.83 -19.11
N HIS A 44 -2.72 4.55 -19.45
CA HIS A 44 -1.98 3.60 -18.61
C HIS A 44 -0.51 4.01 -18.42
N THR A 45 0.14 4.50 -19.48
CA THR A 45 1.52 5.02 -19.37
C THR A 45 1.58 6.21 -18.42
N MET A 46 0.64 7.13 -18.49
CA MET A 46 0.56 8.27 -17.57
C MET A 46 0.37 7.84 -16.10
N TYR A 47 -0.44 6.81 -15.83
CA TYR A 47 -0.58 6.25 -14.48
C TYR A 47 0.73 5.69 -13.94
N TRP A 48 1.53 5.01 -14.77
CA TRP A 48 2.83 4.49 -14.37
C TRP A 48 3.84 5.60 -14.08
N ILE A 49 3.88 6.64 -14.94
CA ILE A 49 4.72 7.84 -14.72
C ILE A 49 4.31 8.54 -13.43
N TYR A 50 3.01 8.75 -13.23
CA TYR A 50 2.47 9.33 -12.00
C TYR A 50 2.89 8.55 -10.75
N SER A 51 2.81 7.23 -10.79
CA SER A 51 3.25 6.36 -9.69
C SER A 51 4.74 6.51 -9.39
N ALA A 52 5.59 6.62 -10.42
CA ALA A 52 7.02 6.88 -10.25
C ALA A 52 7.28 8.25 -9.62
N CYS A 53 6.61 9.29 -10.09
CA CYS A 53 6.70 10.64 -9.51
C CYS A 53 6.28 10.64 -8.04
N LEU A 54 5.22 9.91 -7.67
CA LEU A 54 4.81 9.77 -6.28
C LEU A 54 5.89 9.10 -5.42
N ILE A 55 6.51 8.02 -5.90
CA ILE A 55 7.60 7.34 -5.17
C ILE A 55 8.75 8.30 -4.92
N TRP A 56 9.17 9.06 -5.93
CA TRP A 56 10.24 10.05 -5.80
C TRP A 56 9.86 11.20 -4.86
N MET A 57 8.63 11.69 -4.96
CA MET A 57 8.10 12.71 -4.06
C MET A 57 8.11 12.22 -2.61
N PHE A 58 7.64 11.00 -2.34
CA PHE A 58 7.64 10.42 -0.99
C PHE A 58 9.06 10.26 -0.44
N ARG A 59 10.04 9.92 -1.26
CA ARG A 59 11.45 9.84 -0.84
C ARG A 59 12.02 11.19 -0.45
N THR A 60 11.71 12.24 -1.20
CA THR A 60 12.22 13.60 -0.93
C THR A 60 11.53 14.27 0.24
N LEU A 61 10.23 14.03 0.44
CA LEU A 61 9.43 14.59 1.52
C LEU A 61 9.47 13.76 2.80
N TYR A 62 10.17 12.61 2.78
CA TYR A 62 10.17 11.71 3.91
C TYR A 62 10.73 12.38 5.17
N SER A 63 9.87 12.50 6.17
CA SER A 63 10.21 12.92 7.54
C SER A 63 9.31 12.14 8.52
N GLU A 64 9.70 12.08 9.79
CA GLU A 64 8.85 11.46 10.82
C GLU A 64 7.50 12.17 10.97
N CYS A 65 7.49 13.50 10.82
CA CYS A 65 6.28 14.31 10.86
C CYS A 65 5.36 13.97 9.68
N PHE A 66 5.92 13.88 8.47
CA PHE A 66 5.19 13.47 7.26
C PHE A 66 4.59 12.07 7.43
N MET A 67 5.37 11.10 7.93
CA MET A 67 4.89 9.74 8.14
C MET A 67 3.77 9.66 9.19
N ARG A 68 3.86 10.43 10.25
CA ARG A 68 2.77 10.56 11.24
C ARG A 68 1.50 11.14 10.62
N GLY A 69 1.63 12.22 9.86
CA GLY A 69 0.50 12.83 9.14
C GLY A 69 -0.16 11.85 8.18
N LEU A 70 0.64 11.12 7.39
CA LEU A 70 0.16 10.11 6.46
C LEU A 70 -0.60 8.97 7.19
N CYS A 71 -0.08 8.49 8.32
CA CYS A 71 -0.78 7.49 9.13
C CYS A 71 -2.12 8.02 9.69
N TRP A 72 -2.21 9.29 10.06
CA TRP A 72 -3.46 9.91 10.47
C TRP A 72 -4.46 9.98 9.33
N ILE A 73 -4.04 10.41 8.15
CA ILE A 73 -4.88 10.43 6.95
C ILE A 73 -5.42 9.05 6.63
N CYS A 74 -4.56 8.01 6.69
CA CYS A 74 -5.00 6.63 6.47
C CYS A 74 -6.08 6.19 7.48
N ARG A 75 -5.90 6.49 8.77
CA ARG A 75 -6.89 6.17 9.81
C ARG A 75 -8.22 6.86 9.57
N ILE A 76 -8.18 8.18 9.31
CA ILE A 76 -9.39 8.97 9.05
C ILE A 76 -10.14 8.40 7.85
N ASN A 77 -9.44 8.09 6.75
CA ASN A 77 -10.07 7.52 5.57
C ASN A 77 -10.69 6.14 5.82
N MET A 78 -10.01 5.26 6.56
CA MET A 78 -10.56 3.93 6.87
C MET A 78 -11.81 4.04 7.75
N VAL A 79 -11.81 4.93 8.75
CA VAL A 79 -12.98 5.20 9.59
C VAL A 79 -14.09 5.83 8.74
N PHE A 80 -13.77 6.75 7.84
CA PHE A 80 -14.74 7.33 6.91
C PHE A 80 -15.41 6.25 6.05
N GLN A 81 -14.65 5.31 5.48
CA GLN A 81 -15.23 4.20 4.70
C GLN A 81 -16.11 3.28 5.55
N LEU A 82 -15.79 3.10 6.83
CA LEU A 82 -16.66 2.40 7.76
C LEU A 82 -17.97 3.15 8.01
N LEU A 83 -17.92 4.46 8.19
CA LEU A 83 -19.11 5.31 8.34
C LEU A 83 -19.97 5.26 7.08
N VAL A 84 -19.35 5.29 5.89
CA VAL A 84 -20.05 5.12 4.60
C VAL A 84 -20.75 3.78 4.52
N LEU A 85 -20.11 2.70 5.02
CA LEU A 85 -20.74 1.37 5.07
C LEU A 85 -21.99 1.36 5.97
N PHE A 86 -21.89 1.92 7.18
CA PHE A 86 -23.01 1.92 8.14
C PHE A 86 -24.11 2.93 7.81
N SER A 87 -23.78 4.02 7.14
CA SER A 87 -24.78 5.01 6.71
C SER A 87 -25.71 4.52 5.59
N GLY A 88 -25.35 3.41 4.92
CA GLY A 88 -26.09 2.89 3.78
C GLY A 88 -25.89 3.68 2.47
N TYR A 89 -25.13 4.79 2.49
CA TYR A 89 -24.81 5.57 1.28
C TYR A 89 -23.67 4.96 0.44
N GLY A 90 -23.03 3.89 0.91
CA GLY A 90 -21.97 3.19 0.19
C GLY A 90 -22.47 2.54 -1.10
N ARG A 91 -21.66 2.61 -2.13
CA ARG A 91 -21.97 1.95 -3.41
C ARG A 91 -21.74 0.44 -3.28
N TYR A 92 -22.57 -0.32 -4.02
CA TYR A 92 -22.48 -1.77 -4.11
C TYR A 92 -22.46 -2.21 -5.56
N PHE A 93 -21.58 -3.14 -5.87
CA PHE A 93 -21.59 -3.86 -7.14
C PHE A 93 -22.37 -5.16 -6.95
N HIS A 94 -23.41 -5.38 -7.74
CA HIS A 94 -24.22 -6.58 -7.70
C HIS A 94 -23.75 -7.54 -8.79
N GLU A 95 -23.18 -8.66 -8.37
CA GLU A 95 -22.81 -9.73 -9.28
C GLU A 95 -24.03 -10.64 -9.53
N SER A 96 -24.18 -11.10 -10.78
CA SER A 96 -25.25 -12.04 -11.16
C SER A 96 -25.19 -13.38 -10.37
N TRP A 97 -24.05 -13.69 -9.76
CA TRP A 97 -23.73 -14.98 -9.16
C TRP A 97 -23.57 -14.97 -7.63
N GLY A 98 -23.43 -13.87 -7.00
CA GLY A 98 -22.91 -13.95 -5.64
C GLY A 98 -23.16 -12.81 -4.68
N GLY A 99 -24.16 -12.01 -4.92
CA GLY A 99 -24.55 -10.95 -3.98
C GLY A 99 -23.72 -9.69 -4.07
N ALA A 100 -24.05 -8.73 -3.22
CA ALA A 100 -23.48 -7.39 -3.25
C ALA A 100 -22.04 -7.36 -2.75
N ARG A 101 -21.16 -6.68 -3.51
CA ARG A 101 -19.79 -6.35 -3.15
C ARG A 101 -19.71 -4.88 -2.80
N PHE A 102 -19.18 -4.56 -1.63
CA PHE A 102 -19.06 -3.17 -1.19
C PHE A 102 -17.94 -2.43 -1.92
N MET A 103 -18.24 -1.27 -2.45
CA MET A 103 -17.30 -0.39 -3.16
C MET A 103 -16.97 0.90 -2.38
N GLY A 104 -17.68 1.17 -1.30
CA GLY A 104 -17.53 2.42 -0.56
C GLY A 104 -17.84 3.64 -1.42
N THR A 105 -16.87 4.54 -1.52
CA THR A 105 -16.94 5.73 -2.38
C THR A 105 -16.31 5.53 -3.77
N PHE A 106 -15.86 4.32 -4.08
CA PHE A 106 -15.21 3.98 -5.33
C PHE A 106 -16.20 3.46 -6.38
N ASN A 107 -15.74 3.32 -7.61
CA ASN A 107 -16.54 2.78 -8.71
C ASN A 107 -16.29 1.28 -8.96
N ASP A 108 -15.32 0.69 -8.28
CA ASP A 108 -14.95 -0.72 -8.42
C ASP A 108 -14.55 -1.30 -7.07
N PRO A 109 -15.04 -2.52 -6.69
CA PRO A 109 -14.72 -3.15 -5.40
C PRO A 109 -13.24 -3.56 -5.28
N ASN A 110 -12.55 -3.83 -6.38
CA ASN A 110 -11.13 -4.17 -6.33
C ASN A 110 -10.28 -2.92 -6.10
N GLN A 111 -10.65 -1.79 -6.71
CA GLN A 111 -10.00 -0.50 -6.43
C GLN A 111 -10.18 -0.10 -4.97
N PHE A 112 -11.39 -0.24 -4.43
CA PHE A 112 -11.66 0.00 -3.01
C PHE A 112 -10.78 -0.89 -2.12
N ALA A 113 -10.76 -2.21 -2.38
CA ALA A 113 -10.00 -3.16 -1.59
C ALA A 113 -8.49 -2.88 -1.68
N PHE A 114 -7.97 -2.54 -2.86
CA PHE A 114 -6.58 -2.15 -3.07
C PHE A 114 -6.22 -0.87 -2.29
N PHE A 115 -7.09 0.11 -2.30
CA PHE A 115 -6.93 1.35 -1.54
C PHE A 115 -6.83 1.07 -0.03
N ILE A 116 -7.73 0.26 0.53
CA ILE A 116 -7.70 -0.13 1.93
C ILE A 116 -6.41 -0.91 2.25
N PHE A 117 -6.02 -1.85 1.40
CA PHE A 117 -4.79 -2.62 1.57
C PHE A 117 -3.54 -1.71 1.59
N THR A 118 -3.48 -0.74 0.69
CA THR A 118 -2.39 0.24 0.66
C THR A 118 -2.32 1.05 1.95
N MET A 119 -3.46 1.47 2.50
CA MET A 119 -3.51 2.15 3.80
C MET A 119 -3.03 1.27 4.93
N MET A 120 -3.38 -0.02 4.94
CA MET A 120 -2.87 -0.98 5.91
C MET A 120 -1.34 -1.11 5.84
N LEU A 121 -0.76 -1.15 4.63
CA LEU A 121 0.69 -1.18 4.45
C LEU A 121 1.37 0.09 4.98
N VAL A 122 0.80 1.27 4.71
CA VAL A 122 1.31 2.55 5.25
C VAL A 122 1.28 2.55 6.77
N LEU A 123 0.16 2.15 7.38
CA LEU A 123 0.04 2.03 8.83
C LEU A 123 1.05 1.03 9.42
N PHE A 124 1.27 -0.08 8.74
CA PHE A 124 2.26 -1.07 9.14
C PHE A 124 3.70 -0.53 9.07
N MET A 125 4.04 0.18 8.00
CA MET A 125 5.36 0.84 7.88
C MET A 125 5.58 1.87 8.98
N GLY A 126 4.58 2.70 9.27
CA GLY A 126 4.60 3.66 10.37
C GLY A 126 4.75 2.98 11.73
N TYR A 127 4.07 1.85 11.93
CA TYR A 127 4.17 1.04 13.13
C TYR A 127 5.58 0.44 13.29
N ARG A 128 6.16 -0.17 12.26
CA ARG A 128 7.52 -0.76 12.30
C ARG A 128 8.62 0.24 12.60
N ARG A 129 8.48 1.48 12.18
CA ARG A 129 9.52 2.53 12.34
C ARG A 129 9.50 3.24 13.70
N LYS A 130 8.75 2.75 14.68
CA LYS A 130 8.65 3.36 16.01
C LYS A 130 8.19 4.83 16.04
N ALA A 131 7.80 5.41 14.89
CA ALA A 131 7.32 6.79 14.81
C ALA A 131 6.03 7.04 15.64
N ILE A 132 5.41 5.96 16.15
CA ILE A 132 4.09 6.00 16.80
C ILE A 132 4.05 5.11 18.06
N TYR A 133 5.18 4.87 18.75
CA TYR A 133 5.20 3.95 19.89
C TYR A 133 4.77 4.56 21.22
N THR A 134 3.55 4.20 21.64
CA THR A 134 3.12 4.09 23.04
C THR A 134 2.27 2.81 23.16
N ALA A 135 2.12 2.21 24.33
CA ALA A 135 1.29 0.99 24.51
C ALA A 135 -0.14 1.16 24.00
N LYS A 136 -0.72 2.37 24.10
CA LYS A 136 -2.02 2.73 23.49
C LYS A 136 -2.01 2.63 21.96
N THR A 137 -0.86 2.73 21.31
CA THR A 137 -0.74 2.67 19.85
C THR A 137 -0.74 1.24 19.31
N HIS A 138 -0.35 0.24 20.11
CA HIS A 138 -0.48 -1.18 19.73
C HIS A 138 -1.94 -1.57 19.50
N ILE A 139 -2.81 -1.27 20.47
CA ILE A 139 -4.24 -1.57 20.38
C ILE A 139 -4.86 -0.81 19.20
N GLY A 140 -4.51 0.48 19.05
CA GLY A 140 -5.00 1.29 17.94
C GLY A 140 -4.52 0.80 16.57
N PHE A 141 -3.29 0.29 16.45
CA PHE A 141 -2.79 -0.29 15.20
C PHE A 141 -3.56 -1.57 14.84
N TRP A 142 -3.67 -2.52 15.78
CA TRP A 142 -4.36 -3.78 15.52
C TRP A 142 -5.86 -3.57 15.26
N GLY A 143 -6.50 -2.63 15.94
CA GLY A 143 -7.88 -2.25 15.67
C GLY A 143 -8.07 -1.74 14.24
N MET A 144 -7.18 -0.84 13.77
CA MET A 144 -7.22 -0.36 12.38
C MET A 144 -6.89 -1.45 11.37
N PHE A 145 -5.99 -2.37 11.72
CA PHE A 145 -5.64 -3.49 10.86
C PHE A 145 -6.82 -4.45 10.68
N LEU A 146 -7.50 -4.81 11.77
CA LEU A 146 -8.72 -5.64 11.74
C LEU A 146 -9.85 -4.93 10.97
N LEU A 147 -10.00 -3.62 11.14
CA LEU A 147 -10.93 -2.82 10.34
C LEU A 147 -10.63 -2.93 8.84
N GLY A 148 -9.35 -2.84 8.45
CA GLY A 148 -8.94 -3.00 7.06
C GLY A 148 -9.29 -4.39 6.51
N VAL A 149 -8.99 -5.45 7.24
CA VAL A 149 -9.37 -6.84 6.86
C VAL A 149 -10.88 -6.96 6.70
N PHE A 150 -11.65 -6.39 7.63
CA PHE A 150 -13.12 -6.38 7.56
C PHE A 150 -13.63 -5.67 6.30
N LEU A 151 -13.11 -4.48 5.99
CA LEU A 151 -13.52 -3.71 4.80
C LEU A 151 -13.15 -4.43 3.50
N ILE A 152 -11.96 -5.06 3.42
CA ILE A 152 -11.56 -5.90 2.28
C ILE A 152 -12.50 -7.11 2.16
N GLY A 153 -12.90 -7.70 3.30
CA GLY A 153 -13.89 -8.76 3.35
C GLY A 153 -15.23 -8.35 2.74
N LYS A 154 -15.70 -7.14 3.02
CA LYS A 154 -16.94 -6.58 2.44
C LYS A 154 -16.83 -6.33 0.94
N ALA A 155 -15.64 -6.00 0.43
CA ALA A 155 -15.38 -5.84 -1.00
C ALA A 155 -15.33 -7.17 -1.74
N LYS A 156 -15.15 -8.30 -1.07
CA LYS A 156 -15.03 -9.65 -1.66
C LYS A 156 -13.99 -9.70 -2.80
N SER A 157 -12.85 -9.02 -2.62
CA SER A 157 -11.79 -8.97 -3.63
C SER A 157 -10.82 -10.13 -3.43
N THR A 158 -10.90 -11.15 -4.27
CA THR A 158 -10.02 -12.32 -4.23
C THR A 158 -8.54 -11.93 -4.36
N GLY A 159 -8.22 -11.00 -5.25
CA GLY A 159 -6.84 -10.52 -5.43
C GLY A 159 -6.26 -9.88 -4.16
N MET A 160 -7.07 -9.14 -3.40
CA MET A 160 -6.61 -8.53 -2.15
C MET A 160 -6.55 -9.54 -1.00
N PHE A 161 -7.36 -10.58 -0.99
CA PHE A 161 -7.18 -11.69 -0.06
C PHE A 161 -5.86 -12.43 -0.29
N VAL A 162 -5.50 -12.68 -1.54
CA VAL A 162 -4.18 -13.23 -1.88
C VAL A 162 -3.07 -12.28 -1.45
N GLY A 163 -3.21 -10.98 -1.69
CA GLY A 163 -2.28 -9.96 -1.23
C GLY A 163 -2.09 -9.96 0.30
N LEU A 164 -3.17 -10.08 1.07
CA LEU A 164 -3.13 -10.23 2.52
C LEU A 164 -2.41 -11.52 2.95
N LEU A 165 -2.71 -12.64 2.29
CA LEU A 165 -2.04 -13.92 2.55
C LEU A 165 -0.53 -13.81 2.36
N VAL A 166 -0.10 -13.27 1.21
CA VAL A 166 1.33 -13.05 0.92
C VAL A 166 1.96 -12.13 1.96
N PHE A 167 1.28 -11.04 2.33
CA PHE A 167 1.76 -10.13 3.36
C PHE A 167 1.98 -10.85 4.70
N PHE A 168 1.03 -11.68 5.15
CA PHE A 168 1.18 -12.46 6.37
C PHE A 168 2.29 -13.50 6.27
N CYS A 169 2.43 -14.20 5.15
CA CYS A 169 3.52 -15.15 4.92
C CYS A 169 4.89 -14.46 5.04
N VAL A 170 5.04 -13.27 4.46
CA VAL A 170 6.28 -12.49 4.57
C VAL A 170 6.54 -12.06 6.02
N LEU A 171 5.52 -11.61 6.75
CA LEU A 171 5.66 -11.24 8.16
C LEU A 171 6.10 -12.42 9.04
N ILE A 172 5.46 -13.57 8.86
CA ILE A 172 5.79 -14.79 9.59
C ILE A 172 7.23 -15.22 9.23
N GLY A 173 7.57 -15.22 7.95
CA GLY A 173 8.92 -15.53 7.49
C GLY A 173 9.99 -14.62 8.11
N GLN A 174 9.72 -13.30 8.19
CA GLN A 174 10.62 -12.35 8.86
C GLN A 174 10.76 -12.65 10.36
N LEU A 175 9.67 -12.96 11.06
CA LEU A 175 9.73 -13.31 12.49
C LEU A 175 10.55 -14.57 12.74
N PHE A 176 10.43 -15.59 11.89
CA PHE A 176 11.24 -16.80 11.97
C PHE A 176 12.72 -16.50 11.68
N TRP A 177 12.98 -15.72 10.63
CA TRP A 177 14.34 -15.33 10.26
C TRP A 177 15.03 -14.56 11.37
N ASP A 178 14.37 -13.57 11.96
CA ASP A 178 14.90 -12.78 13.07
C ASP A 178 15.21 -13.64 14.30
N ARG A 179 14.35 -14.62 14.60
CA ARG A 179 14.60 -15.58 15.70
C ARG A 179 15.81 -16.49 15.41
N CYS A 180 15.92 -17.01 14.20
CA CYS A 180 17.03 -17.87 13.79
C CYS A 180 18.37 -17.12 13.79
N CYS A 181 18.39 -15.88 13.28
CA CYS A 181 19.60 -15.06 13.26
C CYS A 181 20.03 -14.60 14.65
N HIS A 182 19.08 -14.24 15.53
CA HIS A 182 19.41 -13.88 16.93
C HIS A 182 19.94 -15.08 17.73
N SER A 183 19.42 -16.27 17.49
CA SER A 183 19.92 -17.49 18.12
C SER A 183 21.38 -17.80 17.71
N LYS A 184 21.74 -17.59 16.43
CA LYS A 184 23.12 -17.78 15.95
C LYS A 184 24.09 -16.72 16.51
N ARG A 185 23.67 -15.44 16.62
CA ARG A 185 24.51 -14.39 17.23
C ARG A 185 24.80 -14.65 18.71
N LYS A 186 23.83 -15.10 19.49
CA LYS A 186 24.06 -15.46 20.90
C LYS A 186 25.05 -16.61 21.06
N LYS A 187 25.09 -17.59 20.14
CA LYS A 187 26.07 -18.67 20.19
C LYS A 187 27.50 -18.22 19.84
N LEU A 188 27.67 -17.16 19.04
CA LEU A 188 28.99 -16.64 18.66
C LEU A 188 29.66 -15.80 19.77
N TRP A 189 28.90 -15.35 20.78
CA TRP A 189 29.46 -14.59 21.93
C TRP A 189 29.87 -15.47 23.11
N TRP A 190 29.74 -16.80 23.00
CA TRP A 190 30.10 -17.77 24.03
C TRP A 190 31.23 -18.72 23.58
N ILE A 191 31.87 -18.41 22.48
CA ILE A 191 33.16 -19.02 22.02
C ILE A 191 34.22 -17.95 21.99
#